data_83bdafdad4407bdf2d2e400d85874683
#
_entry.id   83bdafdad4407bdf2d2e400d85874683
#
_cell.length_a   1.000
_cell.length_b   1.000
_cell.length_c   1.000
_cell.angle_alpha   90.00
_cell.angle_beta   90.00
_cell.angle_gamma   90.00
#
_symmetry.space_group_name_H-M   'P 1'
#
loop_
_entity.id
_entity.type
_entity.pdbx_description
1 polymer ?
#
loop_
_entity_poly.entity_id
_entity_poly.type
_entity_poly.pdbx_seq_one_letter_code
_entity_poly.pdbx_strand_id
1 'polypeptide(L)'
;MESTAFALFILALVVGAICHYRKINPALPLIATGLAFDFLIPKVISELPDPEFILTLVLAPLVFAAALASSALDLRRIRRSVLLLAVVLVVITTAVVGVVASLTLAALTFASACALGAILAPTDAVAASAVASKIGLPSRVQLVIEGESLANDGTALTILRVATVAAVAGSVTLMQGAQILLLAVVGGVVVGAVGGW
;
A
#
# COMPACT_ATOMS: atom_id res chain seq x y z
N MET A 1 1.21 23.02 -14.15
CA MET A 1 1.10 22.10 -13.01
C MET A 1 -0.33 21.76 -12.63
N GLU A 2 -1.19 22.74 -12.38
CA GLU A 2 -2.59 22.46 -11.98
C GLU A 2 -3.43 21.86 -13.10
N SER A 3 -3.20 22.27 -14.36
CA SER A 3 -4.00 21.83 -15.51
C SER A 3 -3.81 20.35 -15.87
N THR A 4 -2.59 19.83 -15.78
CA THR A 4 -2.27 18.41 -16.09
C THR A 4 -2.79 17.46 -15.01
N ALA A 5 -2.60 17.81 -13.73
CA ALA A 5 -3.16 17.05 -12.61
C ALA A 5 -4.71 17.03 -12.66
N PHE A 6 -5.32 18.18 -12.99
CA PHE A 6 -6.77 18.29 -13.13
C PHE A 6 -7.30 17.48 -14.32
N ALA A 7 -6.58 17.48 -15.46
CA ALA A 7 -6.93 16.67 -16.62
C ALA A 7 -6.86 15.17 -16.32
N LEU A 8 -5.81 14.72 -15.62
CA LEU A 8 -5.68 13.33 -15.17
C LEU A 8 -6.80 12.93 -14.22
N PHE A 9 -7.16 13.81 -13.28
CA PHE A 9 -8.26 13.56 -12.35
C PHE A 9 -9.61 13.41 -13.07
N ILE A 10 -9.91 14.33 -14.01
CA ILE A 10 -11.13 14.23 -14.82
C ILE A 10 -11.12 12.94 -15.64
N LEU A 11 -10.00 12.61 -16.27
CA LEU A 11 -9.86 11.40 -17.07
C LEU A 11 -10.11 10.15 -16.23
N ALA A 12 -9.53 10.09 -15.02
CA ALA A 12 -9.76 8.99 -14.08
C ALA A 12 -11.23 8.88 -13.66
N LEU A 13 -11.90 10.01 -13.39
CA LEU A 13 -13.33 10.04 -13.07
C LEU A 13 -14.19 9.52 -14.24
N VAL A 14 -13.90 9.95 -15.45
CA VAL A 14 -14.64 9.52 -16.65
C VAL A 14 -14.46 8.03 -16.89
N VAL A 15 -13.23 7.54 -16.85
CA VAL A 15 -12.94 6.10 -17.00
C VAL A 15 -13.60 5.30 -15.89
N GLY A 16 -13.52 5.76 -14.64
CA GLY A 16 -14.16 5.14 -13.49
C GLY A 16 -15.69 5.07 -13.64
N ALA A 17 -16.32 6.15 -14.09
CA ALA A 17 -17.76 6.23 -14.35
C ALA A 17 -18.19 5.26 -15.48
N ILE A 18 -17.42 5.19 -16.57
CA ILE A 18 -17.68 4.25 -17.68
C ILE A 18 -17.55 2.80 -17.18
N CYS A 19 -16.52 2.49 -16.39
CA CYS A 19 -16.32 1.16 -15.82
C CYS A 19 -17.46 0.78 -14.86
N HIS A 20 -17.90 1.71 -14.04
CA HIS A 20 -19.05 1.51 -13.14
C HIS A 20 -20.33 1.23 -13.94
N TYR A 21 -20.61 2.02 -14.97
CA TYR A 21 -21.79 1.81 -15.85
C TYR A 21 -21.72 0.45 -16.56
N ARG A 22 -20.54 0.05 -17.02
CA ARG A 22 -20.31 -1.24 -17.71
C ARG A 22 -20.15 -2.43 -16.73
N LYS A 23 -20.18 -2.21 -15.42
CA LYS A 23 -19.92 -3.22 -14.37
C LYS A 23 -18.59 -3.95 -14.54
N ILE A 24 -17.57 -3.23 -15.02
CA ILE A 24 -16.21 -3.72 -15.23
C ILE A 24 -15.36 -3.24 -14.03
N ASN A 25 -14.42 -4.07 -13.59
CA ASN A 25 -13.44 -3.63 -12.57
C ASN A 25 -12.61 -2.47 -13.13
N PRO A 26 -12.57 -1.29 -12.48
CA PRO A 26 -11.92 -0.10 -13.01
C PRO A 26 -10.38 -0.16 -12.95
N ALA A 27 -9.78 -1.07 -12.20
CA ALA A 27 -8.34 -1.10 -11.96
C ALA A 27 -7.52 -1.21 -13.26
N LEU A 28 -7.78 -2.21 -14.10
CA LEU A 28 -7.05 -2.40 -15.36
C LEU A 28 -7.29 -1.27 -16.37
N PRO A 29 -8.53 -0.81 -16.63
CA PRO A 29 -8.77 0.33 -17.51
C PRO A 29 -8.10 1.61 -17.03
N LEU A 30 -8.07 1.89 -15.72
CA LEU A 30 -7.39 3.06 -15.17
C LEU A 30 -5.87 2.99 -15.36
N ILE A 31 -5.25 1.83 -15.09
CA ILE A 31 -3.82 1.61 -15.33
C ILE A 31 -3.49 1.81 -16.82
N ALA A 32 -4.26 1.16 -17.71
CA ALA A 32 -4.06 1.28 -19.16
C ALA A 32 -4.20 2.73 -19.64
N THR A 33 -5.17 3.46 -19.10
CA THR A 33 -5.38 4.88 -19.43
C THR A 33 -4.23 5.75 -18.92
N GLY A 34 -3.73 5.50 -17.71
CA GLY A 34 -2.58 6.21 -17.16
C GLY A 34 -1.31 5.98 -18.00
N LEU A 35 -1.03 4.73 -18.38
CA LEU A 35 0.09 4.40 -19.27
C LEU A 35 -0.04 5.03 -20.66
N ALA A 36 -1.24 5.01 -21.26
CA ALA A 36 -1.48 5.63 -22.55
C ALA A 36 -1.30 7.16 -22.49
N PHE A 37 -1.74 7.78 -21.39
CA PHE A 37 -1.60 9.22 -21.19
C PHE A 37 -0.12 9.63 -21.04
N ASP A 38 0.68 8.86 -20.28
CA ASP A 38 2.11 9.09 -20.14
C ASP A 38 2.86 8.93 -21.47
N PHE A 39 2.49 7.92 -22.27
CA PHE A 39 3.07 7.71 -23.59
C PHE A 39 2.74 8.83 -24.57
N LEU A 40 1.53 9.40 -24.51
CA LEU A 40 1.06 10.46 -25.40
C LEU A 40 1.60 11.84 -25.01
N ILE A 41 1.82 12.08 -23.72
CA ILE A 41 2.29 13.36 -23.19
C ILE A 41 3.52 13.08 -22.29
N PRO A 42 4.71 12.85 -22.90
CA PRO A 42 5.93 12.63 -22.17
C PRO A 42 6.23 13.84 -21.28
N LYS A 43 6.54 13.61 -20.00
CA LYS A 43 6.82 14.58 -18.93
C LYS A 43 5.67 14.84 -17.94
N VAL A 44 4.50 14.24 -18.09
CA VAL A 44 3.43 14.39 -17.10
C VAL A 44 3.89 13.89 -15.72
N ILE A 45 4.64 12.79 -15.69
CA ILE A 45 5.17 12.22 -14.43
C ILE A 45 6.12 13.20 -13.72
N SER A 46 6.90 13.98 -14.47
CA SER A 46 7.82 14.99 -13.87
C SER A 46 7.09 16.22 -13.31
N GLU A 47 5.82 16.40 -13.64
CA GLU A 47 4.98 17.48 -13.15
C GLU A 47 3.98 17.02 -12.07
N LEU A 48 4.04 15.75 -11.66
CA LEU A 48 3.20 15.25 -10.57
C LEU A 48 3.58 15.91 -9.25
N PRO A 49 2.61 16.12 -8.36
CA PRO A 49 2.89 16.56 -7.00
C PRO A 49 3.86 15.62 -6.30
N ASP A 50 4.53 16.14 -5.27
CA ASP A 50 5.42 15.37 -4.42
C ASP A 50 4.77 14.01 -4.05
N PRO A 51 5.46 12.87 -4.24
CA PRO A 51 4.96 11.55 -3.88
C PRO A 51 4.41 11.48 -2.43
N GLU A 52 5.01 12.22 -1.51
CA GLU A 52 4.57 12.27 -0.12
C GLU A 52 3.19 12.94 0.01
N PHE A 53 2.90 13.94 -0.82
CA PHE A 53 1.59 14.59 -0.88
C PHE A 53 0.52 13.63 -1.43
N ILE A 54 0.84 12.87 -2.49
CA ILE A 54 -0.08 11.88 -3.06
C ILE A 54 -0.38 10.79 -2.05
N LEU A 55 0.64 10.24 -1.38
CA LEU A 55 0.48 9.23 -0.34
C LEU A 55 -0.43 9.74 0.79
N THR A 56 -0.23 10.96 1.24
CA THR A 56 -1.03 11.51 2.34
C THR A 56 -2.46 11.83 1.92
N LEU A 57 -2.65 12.43 0.74
CA LEU A 57 -3.96 12.90 0.30
C LEU A 57 -4.85 11.75 -0.23
N VAL A 58 -4.26 10.73 -0.83
CA VAL A 58 -5.00 9.62 -1.46
C VAL A 58 -5.02 8.39 -0.57
N LEU A 59 -3.86 7.93 -0.11
CA LEU A 59 -3.75 6.68 0.64
C LEU A 59 -4.41 6.78 2.02
N ALA A 60 -4.21 7.88 2.75
CA ALA A 60 -4.78 8.00 4.10
C ALA A 60 -6.33 7.96 4.11
N PRO A 61 -7.07 8.72 3.26
CA PRO A 61 -8.52 8.59 3.17
C PRO A 61 -8.99 7.23 2.67
N LEU A 62 -8.23 6.59 1.75
CA LEU A 62 -8.57 5.26 1.22
C LEU A 62 -8.49 4.21 2.32
N VAL A 63 -7.41 4.17 3.08
CA VAL A 63 -7.22 3.25 4.21
C VAL A 63 -8.26 3.52 5.31
N PHE A 64 -8.55 4.79 5.59
CA PHE A 64 -9.59 5.17 6.54
C PHE A 64 -10.99 4.68 6.09
N ALA A 65 -11.36 4.88 4.84
CA ALA A 65 -12.62 4.39 4.28
C ALA A 65 -12.72 2.86 4.34
N ALA A 66 -11.64 2.14 4.01
CA ALA A 66 -11.58 0.70 4.11
C ALA A 66 -11.70 0.21 5.57
N ALA A 67 -11.05 0.91 6.51
CA ALA A 67 -11.16 0.62 7.94
C ALA A 67 -12.58 0.84 8.47
N LEU A 68 -13.28 1.90 8.03
CA LEU A 68 -14.68 2.15 8.39
C LEU A 68 -15.63 1.10 7.84
N ALA A 69 -15.36 0.56 6.65
CA ALA A 69 -16.15 -0.50 6.05
C ALA A 69 -15.96 -1.85 6.75
N SER A 70 -14.86 -2.03 7.48
CA SER A 70 -14.51 -3.27 8.17
C SER A 70 -15.19 -3.38 9.54
N SER A 71 -15.67 -4.59 9.90
CA SER A 71 -16.25 -4.86 11.22
C SER A 71 -15.16 -5.04 12.28
N ALA A 72 -15.05 -4.08 13.21
CA ALA A 72 -14.09 -4.17 14.32
C ALA A 72 -14.30 -5.41 15.22
N LEU A 73 -15.54 -5.86 15.38
CA LEU A 73 -15.86 -7.06 16.18
C LEU A 73 -15.37 -8.34 15.51
N ASP A 74 -15.55 -8.43 14.19
CA ASP A 74 -15.10 -9.59 13.43
C ASP A 74 -13.58 -9.64 13.31
N LEU A 75 -12.94 -8.49 13.10
CA LEU A 75 -11.48 -8.36 13.13
C LEU A 75 -10.88 -8.80 14.49
N ARG A 76 -11.52 -8.46 15.60
CA ARG A 76 -11.09 -8.93 16.92
C ARG A 76 -11.08 -10.45 17.05
N ARG A 77 -12.01 -11.15 16.40
CA ARG A 77 -12.09 -12.62 16.43
C ARG A 77 -10.96 -13.29 15.66
N ILE A 78 -10.48 -12.65 14.60
CA ILE A 78 -9.43 -13.18 13.72
C ILE A 78 -8.07 -12.47 13.91
N ARG A 79 -7.95 -11.56 14.90
CA ARG A 79 -6.78 -10.69 15.12
C ARG A 79 -5.44 -11.42 15.06
N ARG A 80 -5.36 -12.67 15.59
CA ARG A 80 -4.11 -13.43 15.58
C ARG A 80 -3.68 -13.80 14.17
N SER A 81 -4.62 -14.25 13.33
CA SER A 81 -4.33 -14.59 11.93
C SER A 81 -3.96 -13.33 11.14
N VAL A 82 -4.70 -12.25 11.32
CA VAL A 82 -4.42 -10.95 10.68
C VAL A 82 -3.04 -10.44 11.06
N LEU A 83 -2.69 -10.39 12.35
CA LEU A 83 -1.38 -9.91 12.79
C LEU A 83 -0.23 -10.79 12.30
N LEU A 84 -0.41 -12.12 12.27
CA LEU A 84 0.62 -13.01 11.73
C LEU A 84 0.86 -12.77 10.24
N LEU A 85 -0.19 -12.62 9.45
CA LEU A 85 -0.08 -12.37 8.02
C LEU A 85 0.43 -10.94 7.76
N ALA A 86 -0.13 -9.95 8.40
CA ALA A 86 0.20 -8.56 8.15
C ALA A 86 1.60 -8.15 8.65
N VAL A 87 2.16 -8.84 9.63
CA VAL A 87 3.49 -8.51 10.17
C VAL A 87 4.51 -9.55 9.77
N VAL A 88 4.29 -10.82 10.16
CA VAL A 88 5.32 -11.86 9.97
C VAL A 88 5.52 -12.17 8.50
N LEU A 89 4.43 -12.31 7.72
CA LEU A 89 4.55 -12.59 6.30
C LEU A 89 5.22 -11.43 5.55
N VAL A 90 4.83 -10.19 5.85
CA VAL A 90 5.44 -8.99 5.24
C VAL A 90 6.93 -8.90 5.55
N VAL A 91 7.34 -9.13 6.81
CA VAL A 91 8.76 -9.14 7.20
C VAL A 91 9.53 -10.25 6.47
N ILE A 92 8.97 -11.47 6.42
CA ILE A 92 9.62 -12.60 5.73
C ILE A 92 9.73 -12.30 4.23
N THR A 93 8.65 -11.84 3.59
CA THR A 93 8.66 -11.51 2.16
C THR A 93 9.68 -10.41 1.86
N THR A 94 9.70 -9.35 2.66
CA THR A 94 10.69 -8.28 2.53
C THR A 94 12.12 -8.79 2.69
N ALA A 95 12.38 -9.65 3.67
CA ALA A 95 13.70 -10.22 3.89
C ALA A 95 14.14 -11.12 2.74
N VAL A 96 13.26 -12.02 2.28
CA VAL A 96 13.55 -12.93 1.16
C VAL A 96 13.81 -12.14 -0.13
N VAL A 97 12.93 -11.21 -0.48
CA VAL A 97 13.10 -10.36 -1.66
C VAL A 97 14.36 -9.50 -1.54
N GLY A 98 14.61 -8.94 -0.34
CA GLY A 98 15.80 -8.15 -0.06
C GLY A 98 17.11 -8.95 -0.27
N VAL A 99 17.17 -10.18 0.24
CA VAL A 99 18.32 -11.07 0.04
C VAL A 99 18.46 -11.43 -1.45
N VAL A 100 17.40 -11.90 -2.08
CA VAL A 100 17.45 -12.30 -3.51
C VAL A 100 17.85 -11.11 -4.39
N ALA A 101 17.25 -9.95 -4.20
CA ALA A 101 17.54 -8.76 -4.99
C ALA A 101 18.98 -8.25 -4.77
N SER A 102 19.48 -8.28 -3.54
CA SER A 102 20.88 -7.87 -3.26
C SER A 102 21.92 -8.83 -3.84
N LEU A 103 21.57 -10.11 -4.00
CA LEU A 103 22.46 -11.10 -4.59
C LEU A 103 22.41 -11.08 -6.13
N THR A 104 21.27 -10.74 -6.72
CA THR A 104 21.07 -10.76 -8.18
C THR A 104 21.33 -9.41 -8.85
N LEU A 105 21.10 -8.32 -8.15
CA LEU A 105 21.22 -6.94 -8.66
C LEU A 105 22.40 -6.24 -7.97
N ALA A 106 23.59 -6.40 -8.52
CA ALA A 106 24.84 -5.87 -7.95
C ALA A 106 24.84 -4.34 -7.70
N ALA A 107 23.92 -3.59 -8.34
CA ALA A 107 23.77 -2.14 -8.14
C ALA A 107 22.97 -1.78 -6.86
N LEU A 108 22.28 -2.73 -6.23
CA LEU A 108 21.46 -2.47 -5.05
C LEU A 108 22.23 -2.77 -3.78
N THR A 109 22.22 -1.81 -2.85
CA THR A 109 22.61 -2.09 -1.46
C THR A 109 21.54 -2.98 -0.80
N PHE A 110 21.90 -3.71 0.25
CA PHE A 110 20.93 -4.52 1.00
C PHE A 110 19.74 -3.69 1.50
N ALA A 111 19.97 -2.46 1.95
CA ALA A 111 18.92 -1.55 2.37
C ALA A 111 17.96 -1.18 1.23
N SER A 112 18.49 -0.86 0.04
CA SER A 112 17.67 -0.57 -1.15
C SER A 112 16.91 -1.82 -1.62
N ALA A 113 17.51 -3.00 -1.52
CA ALA A 113 16.84 -4.26 -1.82
C ALA A 113 15.71 -4.59 -0.83
N CYS A 114 15.89 -4.27 0.46
CA CYS A 114 14.82 -4.36 1.46
C CYS A 114 13.69 -3.35 1.19
N ALA A 115 14.01 -2.14 0.72
CA ALA A 115 12.98 -1.18 0.32
C ALA A 115 12.14 -1.73 -0.84
N LEU A 116 12.77 -2.34 -1.86
CA LEU A 116 12.07 -3.04 -2.93
C LEU A 116 11.19 -4.18 -2.40
N GLY A 117 11.72 -4.97 -1.46
CA GLY A 117 10.96 -6.04 -0.81
C GLY A 117 9.74 -5.53 -0.06
N ALA A 118 9.86 -4.40 0.64
CA ALA A 118 8.76 -3.78 1.37
C ALA A 118 7.66 -3.25 0.43
N ILE A 119 8.01 -2.79 -0.77
CA ILE A 119 7.03 -2.35 -1.80
C ILE A 119 6.25 -3.55 -2.36
N LEU A 120 6.91 -4.70 -2.52
CA LEU A 120 6.32 -5.90 -3.12
C LEU A 120 5.57 -6.79 -2.12
N ALA A 121 5.79 -6.58 -0.82
CA ALA A 121 5.25 -7.46 0.21
C ALA A 121 3.74 -7.31 0.48
N PRO A 122 3.13 -6.10 0.46
CA PRO A 122 1.72 -5.97 0.76
C PRO A 122 0.83 -6.56 -0.34
N THR A 123 -0.28 -7.14 0.08
CA THR A 123 -1.31 -7.71 -0.81
C THR A 123 -2.46 -6.73 -0.98
N ASP A 124 -3.07 -6.68 -2.17
CA ASP A 124 -4.20 -5.81 -2.47
C ASP A 124 -5.53 -6.47 -2.12
N ALA A 125 -6.24 -5.92 -1.13
CA ALA A 125 -7.57 -6.38 -0.73
C ALA A 125 -8.61 -6.21 -1.85
N VAL A 126 -8.53 -5.15 -2.65
CA VAL A 126 -9.54 -4.85 -3.67
C VAL A 126 -9.52 -5.90 -4.77
N ALA A 127 -8.33 -6.24 -5.27
CA ALA A 127 -8.18 -7.30 -6.27
C ALA A 127 -8.56 -8.66 -5.69
N ALA A 128 -8.11 -8.98 -4.49
CA ALA A 128 -8.39 -10.26 -3.84
C ALA A 128 -9.89 -10.42 -3.54
N SER A 129 -10.57 -9.41 -3.00
CA SER A 129 -12.01 -9.46 -2.69
C SER A 129 -12.86 -9.54 -3.94
N ALA A 130 -12.46 -8.86 -5.04
CA ALA A 130 -13.15 -8.94 -6.32
C ALA A 130 -13.14 -10.37 -6.92
N VAL A 131 -12.06 -11.12 -6.72
CA VAL A 131 -11.96 -12.52 -7.12
C VAL A 131 -12.70 -13.41 -6.13
N ALA A 132 -12.51 -13.21 -4.84
CA ALA A 132 -13.10 -13.97 -3.75
C ALA A 132 -14.63 -14.01 -3.83
N SER A 133 -15.27 -12.88 -4.13
CA SER A 133 -16.72 -12.78 -4.30
C SER A 133 -17.24 -13.58 -5.49
N LYS A 134 -16.47 -13.63 -6.59
CA LYS A 134 -16.85 -14.39 -7.80
C LYS A 134 -16.77 -15.90 -7.62
N ILE A 135 -15.79 -16.38 -6.86
CA ILE A 135 -15.58 -17.82 -6.63
C ILE A 135 -16.30 -18.34 -5.37
N GLY A 136 -17.05 -17.47 -4.67
CA GLY A 136 -17.85 -17.84 -3.51
C GLY A 136 -17.03 -18.28 -2.31
N LEU A 137 -15.91 -17.61 -2.02
CA LEU A 137 -15.11 -17.91 -0.82
C LEU A 137 -15.92 -17.71 0.46
N PRO A 138 -15.70 -18.56 1.48
CA PRO A 138 -16.33 -18.38 2.79
C PRO A 138 -16.04 -16.98 3.36
N SER A 139 -17.05 -16.36 3.98
CA SER A 139 -16.97 -15.00 4.55
C SER A 139 -15.80 -14.81 5.52
N ARG A 140 -15.44 -15.87 6.26
CA ARG A 140 -14.28 -15.84 7.17
C ARG A 140 -12.95 -15.64 6.41
N VAL A 141 -12.80 -16.25 5.24
CA VAL A 141 -11.58 -16.10 4.41
C VAL A 141 -11.51 -14.70 3.83
N GLN A 142 -12.65 -14.17 3.33
CA GLN A 142 -12.75 -12.81 2.85
C GLN A 142 -12.35 -11.81 3.94
N LEU A 143 -12.88 -11.98 5.15
CA LEU A 143 -12.56 -11.13 6.29
C LEU A 143 -11.07 -11.17 6.67
N VAL A 144 -10.42 -12.35 6.57
CA VAL A 144 -8.98 -12.47 6.83
C VAL A 144 -8.18 -11.71 5.77
N ILE A 145 -8.54 -11.83 4.49
CA ILE A 145 -7.88 -11.12 3.38
C ILE A 145 -8.02 -9.60 3.56
N GLU A 146 -9.22 -9.12 3.85
CA GLU A 146 -9.48 -7.69 4.07
C GLU A 146 -8.72 -7.15 5.29
N GLY A 147 -8.76 -7.86 6.40
CA GLY A 147 -8.09 -7.46 7.63
C GLY A 147 -6.56 -7.52 7.50
N GLU A 148 -6.03 -8.50 6.78
CA GLU A 148 -4.59 -8.62 6.50
C GLU A 148 -4.12 -7.45 5.65
N SER A 149 -4.79 -7.14 4.54
CA SER A 149 -4.42 -6.02 3.67
C SER A 149 -4.48 -4.66 4.37
N LEU A 150 -5.46 -4.42 5.25
CA LEU A 150 -5.51 -3.19 6.03
C LEU A 150 -4.30 -3.00 6.96
N ALA A 151 -3.78 -4.11 7.51
CA ALA A 151 -2.70 -4.06 8.48
C ALA A 151 -1.31 -4.19 7.84
N ASN A 152 -1.20 -4.89 6.69
CA ASN A 152 0.08 -5.12 6.01
C ASN A 152 0.66 -3.84 5.39
N ASP A 153 -0.19 -2.93 4.88
CA ASP A 153 0.23 -1.63 4.35
C ASP A 153 1.00 -0.82 5.40
N GLY A 154 0.48 -0.76 6.63
CA GLY A 154 1.16 -0.09 7.73
C GLY A 154 2.52 -0.71 8.07
N THR A 155 2.61 -2.02 8.04
CA THR A 155 3.87 -2.75 8.26
C THR A 155 4.86 -2.49 7.12
N ALA A 156 4.41 -2.61 5.88
CA ALA A 156 5.23 -2.42 4.69
C ALA A 156 5.77 -1.00 4.57
N LEU A 157 4.92 0.03 4.78
CA LEU A 157 5.33 1.43 4.77
C LEU A 157 6.34 1.74 5.88
N THR A 158 6.18 1.13 7.06
CA THR A 158 7.15 1.31 8.15
C THR A 158 8.51 0.71 7.79
N ILE A 159 8.53 -0.53 7.24
CA ILE A 159 9.77 -1.16 6.78
C ILE A 159 10.40 -0.37 5.64
N LEU A 160 9.59 0.08 4.68
CA LEU A 160 10.05 0.91 3.57
C LEU A 160 10.74 2.19 4.08
N ARG A 161 10.14 2.87 5.06
CA ARG A 161 10.73 4.08 5.65
C ARG A 161 12.07 3.79 6.32
N VAL A 162 12.16 2.73 7.12
CA VAL A 162 13.42 2.32 7.76
C VAL A 162 14.47 1.96 6.70
N ALA A 163 14.10 1.18 5.70
CA ALA A 163 15.00 0.76 4.62
C ALA A 163 15.49 1.96 3.77
N THR A 164 14.61 2.93 3.48
CA THR A 164 14.97 4.14 2.75
C THR A 164 15.96 5.00 3.55
N VAL A 165 15.69 5.20 4.84
CA VAL A 165 16.64 5.93 5.72
C VAL A 165 17.98 5.20 5.77
N ALA A 166 17.98 3.86 5.88
CA ALA A 166 19.22 3.07 5.86
C ALA A 166 19.97 3.18 4.53
N ALA A 167 19.26 3.21 3.40
CA ALA A 167 19.86 3.34 2.08
C ALA A 167 20.51 4.71 1.86
N VAL A 168 19.89 5.78 2.36
CA VAL A 168 20.37 7.16 2.22
C VAL A 168 21.48 7.48 3.21
N ALA A 169 21.33 7.08 4.48
CA ALA A 169 22.30 7.33 5.54
C ALA A 169 23.49 6.36 5.55
N GLY A 170 23.45 5.31 4.73
CA GLY A 170 24.45 4.25 4.69
C GLY A 170 24.34 3.20 5.80
N SER A 171 23.69 3.53 6.91
CA SER A 171 23.38 2.60 7.99
C SER A 171 22.29 3.17 8.90
N VAL A 172 21.52 2.29 9.51
CA VAL A 172 20.54 2.63 10.57
C VAL A 172 20.87 1.76 11.78
N THR A 173 21.01 2.36 12.93
CA THR A 173 21.19 1.60 14.17
C THR A 173 19.87 0.91 14.56
N LEU A 174 19.97 -0.21 15.25
CA LEU A 174 18.79 -0.94 15.74
C LEU A 174 17.86 -0.02 16.56
N MET A 175 18.44 0.90 17.33
CA MET A 175 17.69 1.87 18.14
C MET A 175 16.90 2.85 17.26
N GLN A 176 17.49 3.38 16.19
CA GLN A 176 16.80 4.28 15.25
C GLN A 176 15.66 3.55 14.53
N GLY A 177 15.89 2.32 14.04
CA GLY A 177 14.85 1.50 13.44
C GLY A 177 13.69 1.22 14.41
N ALA A 178 14.01 0.88 15.66
CA ALA A 178 13.00 0.66 16.70
C ALA A 178 12.22 1.94 17.04
N GLN A 179 12.86 3.10 17.06
CA GLN A 179 12.19 4.39 17.28
C GLN A 179 11.22 4.73 16.14
N ILE A 180 11.62 4.54 14.89
CA ILE A 180 10.75 4.77 13.73
C ILE A 180 9.52 3.86 13.81
N LEU A 181 9.72 2.58 14.08
CA LEU A 181 8.63 1.61 14.24
C LEU A 181 7.69 1.99 15.38
N LEU A 182 8.24 2.33 16.55
CA LEU A 182 7.46 2.70 17.73
C LEU A 182 6.62 3.96 17.48
N LEU A 183 7.23 4.98 16.87
CA LEU A 183 6.52 6.22 16.52
C LEU A 183 5.43 5.98 15.49
N ALA A 184 5.66 5.13 14.49
CA ALA A 184 4.65 4.78 13.48
C ALA A 184 3.46 4.06 14.12
N VAL A 185 3.72 3.05 14.96
CA VAL A 185 2.66 2.24 15.61
C VAL A 185 1.91 3.06 16.65
N VAL A 186 2.62 3.69 17.59
CA VAL A 186 1.98 4.46 18.68
C VAL A 186 1.29 5.69 18.12
N GLY A 187 1.94 6.43 17.21
CA GLY A 187 1.37 7.60 16.55
C GLY A 187 0.10 7.24 15.77
N GLY A 188 0.15 6.15 14.97
CA GLY A 188 -1.00 5.66 14.23
C GLY A 188 -2.17 5.26 15.12
N VAL A 189 -1.90 4.56 16.24
CA VAL A 189 -2.94 4.18 17.21
C VAL A 189 -3.54 5.42 17.88
N VAL A 190 -2.73 6.39 18.30
CA VAL A 190 -3.21 7.63 18.94
C VAL A 190 -4.05 8.46 17.97
N VAL A 191 -3.55 8.68 16.74
CA VAL A 191 -4.28 9.44 15.72
C VAL A 191 -5.58 8.72 15.33
N GLY A 192 -5.53 7.40 15.15
CA GLY A 192 -6.70 6.58 14.83
C GLY A 192 -7.74 6.57 15.96
N ALA A 193 -7.31 6.53 17.23
CA ALA A 193 -8.22 6.58 18.37
C ALA A 193 -8.87 7.95 18.54
N VAL A 194 -8.12 9.04 18.34
CA VAL A 194 -8.63 10.42 18.46
C VAL A 194 -9.50 10.80 17.26
N GLY A 195 -9.09 10.44 16.05
CA GLY A 195 -9.82 10.77 14.82
C GLY A 195 -11.02 9.87 14.54
N GLY A 196 -11.05 8.68 15.13
CA GLY A 196 -12.14 7.71 14.97
C GLY A 196 -13.22 7.79 16.06
N TRP A 197 -13.04 8.64 17.08
CA TRP A 197 -13.99 8.86 18.15
C TRP A 197 -14.81 10.11 17.87
#